data_ae94bdfd927dab21fa6fa64192631d1d
#
_entry.id   ae94bdfd927dab21fa6fa64192631d1d
#
_cell.length_a   1.000
_cell.length_b   1.000
_cell.length_c   1.000
_cell.angle_alpha   90.00
_cell.angle_beta   90.00
_cell.angle_gamma   90.00
#
_symmetry.space_group_name_H-M   'P 1'
#
loop_
_entity.id
_entity.type
_entity.pdbx_description
1 polymer ?
#
loop_
_entity_poly.entity_id
_entity_poly.type
_entity_poly.pdbx_seq_one_letter_code
_entity_poly.pdbx_strand_id
1 'polypeptide(L)'
;MRKTSLLFLLISAFTFAQQSVLDQKISSIIKDKKATVGVSVLGFEDGFKYDKNANKNLPTLSVFKFHIACAVLDLVDQGKLSLNQKVVLKESELLPKTWSPIKEKYPTGDIELTLDEIIDYTVALSDNNGCDKLLKMIGGTQTVQKFMDSKGVKGFQIKVNEDEMHKDWKNQYKNYSTTKSVVTLLKSFDAGKILSKKSTDYLMKIMLGTKTGMNKLVEQLPKNTPVAHKTGASGKYDNDLTVAENDMGIVTLPNGKHYAIAVFVNNSTETDVVNCKMISDISKIVWDYFNK
;
A
#
# COMPACT_ATOMS: atom_id res chain seq x y z
N MET A 1 -21.05 -25.46 -34.44
CA MET A 1 -21.38 -24.44 -33.41
C MET A 1 -21.68 -24.99 -32.01
N ARG A 2 -22.13 -26.23 -31.77
CA ARG A 2 -22.44 -26.78 -30.42
C ARG A 2 -21.20 -27.11 -29.52
N LYS A 3 -20.03 -27.44 -30.11
CA LYS A 3 -18.82 -27.84 -29.33
C LYS A 3 -18.10 -26.69 -28.68
N THR A 4 -18.14 -25.48 -29.23
CA THR A 4 -17.52 -24.27 -28.68
C THR A 4 -18.27 -23.73 -27.45
N SER A 5 -19.60 -23.82 -27.42
CA SER A 5 -20.42 -23.38 -26.28
C SER A 5 -20.21 -24.26 -25.04
N LEU A 6 -19.95 -25.56 -25.19
CA LEU A 6 -19.72 -26.47 -24.06
C LEU A 6 -18.35 -26.22 -23.41
N LEU A 7 -17.33 -25.85 -24.17
CA LEU A 7 -16.01 -25.54 -23.68
C LEU A 7 -16.01 -24.24 -22.84
N PHE A 8 -16.75 -23.22 -23.27
CA PHE A 8 -16.91 -21.95 -22.51
C PHE A 8 -17.65 -22.16 -21.17
N LEU A 9 -18.66 -23.05 -21.12
CA LEU A 9 -19.38 -23.38 -19.89
C LEU A 9 -18.50 -24.16 -18.91
N LEU A 10 -17.65 -25.07 -19.37
CA LEU A 10 -16.72 -25.82 -18.52
C LEU A 10 -15.62 -24.91 -17.93
N ILE A 11 -15.07 -23.98 -18.71
CA ILE A 11 -14.05 -23.01 -18.24
C ILE A 11 -14.65 -22.06 -17.19
N SER A 12 -15.86 -21.57 -17.40
CA SER A 12 -16.53 -20.69 -16.43
C SER A 12 -16.86 -21.42 -15.11
N ALA A 13 -17.33 -22.65 -15.16
CA ALA A 13 -17.61 -23.44 -13.96
C ALA A 13 -16.34 -23.74 -13.15
N PHE A 14 -15.21 -23.98 -13.82
CA PHE A 14 -13.92 -24.24 -13.17
C PHE A 14 -13.36 -23.01 -12.46
N THR A 15 -13.49 -21.83 -13.08
CA THR A 15 -13.10 -20.54 -12.46
C THR A 15 -13.96 -20.19 -11.27
N PHE A 16 -15.26 -20.40 -11.30
CA PHE A 16 -16.16 -20.19 -10.17
C PHE A 16 -15.84 -21.13 -8.99
N ALA A 17 -15.56 -22.41 -9.26
CA ALA A 17 -15.17 -23.36 -8.22
C ALA A 17 -13.86 -22.99 -7.54
N GLN A 18 -12.85 -22.55 -8.29
CA GLN A 18 -11.57 -22.11 -7.74
C GLN A 18 -11.69 -20.82 -6.91
N GLN A 19 -12.51 -19.87 -7.33
CA GLN A 19 -12.76 -18.63 -6.58
C GLN A 19 -13.52 -18.93 -5.27
N SER A 20 -14.45 -19.89 -5.27
CA SER A 20 -15.13 -20.37 -4.06
C SER A 20 -14.15 -20.97 -3.05
N VAL A 21 -13.19 -21.79 -3.52
CA VAL A 21 -12.15 -22.37 -2.65
C VAL A 21 -11.23 -21.28 -2.07
N LEU A 22 -10.88 -20.26 -2.88
CA LEU A 22 -10.09 -19.12 -2.40
C LEU A 22 -10.84 -18.35 -1.31
N ASP A 23 -12.13 -18.05 -1.54
CA ASP A 23 -12.96 -17.37 -0.52
C ASP A 23 -13.10 -18.18 0.77
N GLN A 24 -13.30 -19.49 0.70
CA GLN A 24 -13.36 -20.36 1.87
C GLN A 24 -12.05 -20.32 2.68
N LYS A 25 -10.89 -20.41 2.01
CA LYS A 25 -9.57 -20.36 2.67
C LYS A 25 -9.33 -19.00 3.33
N ILE A 26 -9.57 -17.90 2.63
CA ILE A 26 -9.39 -16.55 3.18
C ILE A 26 -10.39 -16.32 4.33
N SER A 27 -11.65 -16.74 4.16
CA SER A 27 -12.67 -16.63 5.20
C SER A 27 -12.29 -17.41 6.46
N SER A 28 -11.65 -18.58 6.35
CA SER A 28 -11.18 -19.36 7.50
C SER A 28 -10.07 -18.67 8.28
N ILE A 29 -9.18 -17.90 7.62
CA ILE A 29 -8.12 -17.14 8.29
C ILE A 29 -8.71 -16.02 9.16
N ILE A 30 -9.72 -15.32 8.64
CA ILE A 30 -10.31 -14.15 9.31
C ILE A 30 -11.48 -14.50 10.23
N LYS A 31 -11.96 -15.75 10.16
CA LYS A 31 -13.03 -16.23 11.02
C LYS A 31 -12.64 -16.09 12.50
N ASP A 32 -13.56 -15.64 13.31
CA ASP A 32 -13.40 -15.48 14.74
C ASP A 32 -12.28 -14.50 15.18
N LYS A 33 -11.73 -13.73 14.25
CA LYS A 33 -10.78 -12.66 14.55
C LYS A 33 -11.50 -11.37 14.96
N LYS A 34 -11.02 -10.78 16.03
CA LYS A 34 -11.51 -9.48 16.53
C LYS A 34 -10.90 -8.33 15.72
N ALA A 35 -11.18 -8.32 14.42
CA ALA A 35 -10.65 -7.35 13.46
C ALA A 35 -11.60 -7.16 12.28
N THR A 36 -11.51 -6.02 11.63
CA THR A 36 -12.11 -5.80 10.30
C THR A 36 -11.04 -6.04 9.25
N VAL A 37 -11.18 -7.09 8.45
CA VAL A 37 -10.22 -7.43 7.40
C VAL A 37 -10.82 -7.15 6.03
N GLY A 38 -10.16 -6.28 5.26
CA GLY A 38 -10.44 -6.02 3.86
C GLY A 38 -9.38 -6.66 2.97
N VAL A 39 -9.80 -7.37 1.93
CA VAL A 39 -8.89 -8.02 0.97
C VAL A 39 -9.36 -7.72 -0.44
N SER A 40 -8.44 -7.31 -1.30
CA SER A 40 -8.65 -7.26 -2.74
C SER A 40 -7.44 -7.83 -3.46
N VAL A 41 -7.70 -8.58 -4.53
CA VAL A 41 -6.70 -9.15 -5.45
C VAL A 41 -7.12 -8.86 -6.88
N LEU A 42 -6.16 -8.43 -7.71
CA LEU A 42 -6.40 -8.13 -9.11
C LEU A 42 -5.25 -8.67 -9.98
N GLY A 43 -5.51 -9.72 -10.75
CA GLY A 43 -4.60 -10.21 -11.79
C GLY A 43 -4.53 -9.20 -12.95
N PHE A 44 -3.33 -8.91 -13.45
CA PHE A 44 -3.16 -7.87 -14.45
C PHE A 44 -3.46 -8.38 -15.85
N GLU A 45 -2.96 -9.55 -16.20
CA GLU A 45 -3.06 -10.14 -17.52
C GLU A 45 -4.33 -10.97 -17.73
N ASP A 46 -4.78 -11.68 -16.69
CA ASP A 46 -5.97 -12.57 -16.76
C ASP A 46 -7.25 -11.87 -16.29
N GLY A 47 -7.12 -10.69 -15.68
CA GLY A 47 -8.25 -9.92 -15.16
C GLY A 47 -8.94 -10.57 -13.97
N PHE A 48 -8.30 -11.56 -13.31
CA PHE A 48 -8.81 -12.19 -12.09
C PHE A 48 -9.12 -11.14 -11.02
N LYS A 49 -10.23 -11.31 -10.30
CA LYS A 49 -10.66 -10.42 -9.22
C LYS A 49 -11.14 -11.23 -8.03
N TYR A 50 -10.64 -10.88 -6.85
CA TYR A 50 -11.17 -11.34 -5.58
C TYR A 50 -11.35 -10.15 -4.64
N ASP A 51 -12.49 -10.07 -3.99
CA ASP A 51 -12.87 -8.98 -3.12
C ASP A 51 -13.56 -9.49 -1.84
N LYS A 52 -13.04 -9.15 -0.66
CA LYS A 52 -13.65 -9.40 0.66
C LYS A 52 -13.65 -8.11 1.45
N ASN A 53 -14.82 -7.63 1.89
CA ASN A 53 -14.96 -6.32 2.54
C ASN A 53 -14.35 -5.15 1.75
N ALA A 54 -14.19 -5.29 0.45
CA ALA A 54 -13.33 -4.49 -0.43
C ALA A 54 -13.79 -3.03 -0.60
N ASN A 55 -15.05 -2.72 -0.26
CA ASN A 55 -15.63 -1.37 -0.38
C ASN A 55 -15.69 -0.63 0.99
N LYS A 56 -15.16 -1.22 2.07
CA LYS A 56 -15.09 -0.53 3.36
C LYS A 56 -14.00 0.54 3.33
N ASN A 57 -14.31 1.73 3.85
CA ASN A 57 -13.32 2.77 4.10
C ASN A 57 -12.46 2.37 5.29
N LEU A 58 -11.24 1.95 5.04
CA LEU A 58 -10.31 1.44 6.03
C LEU A 58 -9.15 2.42 6.20
N PRO A 59 -8.77 2.78 7.46
CA PRO A 59 -7.61 3.61 7.74
C PRO A 59 -6.36 3.10 7.02
N THR A 60 -5.67 3.98 6.28
CA THR A 60 -4.52 3.59 5.47
C THR A 60 -3.21 3.53 6.25
N LEU A 61 -3.08 4.37 7.30
CA LEU A 61 -1.79 4.67 7.89
C LEU A 61 -0.76 4.90 6.76
N SER A 62 0.48 4.52 6.94
CA SER A 62 1.57 4.81 5.98
C SER A 62 1.39 4.25 4.55
N VAL A 63 0.34 3.48 4.26
CA VAL A 63 0.01 3.13 2.87
C VAL A 63 -0.24 4.38 2.02
N PHE A 64 -0.76 5.46 2.61
CA PHE A 64 -1.01 6.73 1.89
C PHE A 64 0.27 7.39 1.35
N LYS A 65 1.47 7.03 1.86
CA LYS A 65 2.77 7.55 1.38
C LYS A 65 3.06 7.18 -0.08
N PHE A 66 2.53 6.05 -0.56
CA PHE A 66 2.54 5.73 -1.99
C PHE A 66 1.79 6.78 -2.83
N HIS A 67 0.63 7.21 -2.38
CA HIS A 67 -0.18 8.23 -3.06
C HIS A 67 0.53 9.59 -3.06
N ILE A 68 1.20 9.94 -1.94
CA ILE A 68 2.01 11.16 -1.84
C ILE A 68 3.18 11.11 -2.82
N ALA A 69 3.91 9.99 -2.87
CA ALA A 69 5.02 9.81 -3.80
C ALA A 69 4.56 9.93 -5.27
N CYS A 70 3.40 9.38 -5.62
CA CYS A 70 2.81 9.58 -6.94
C CYS A 70 2.54 11.07 -7.25
N ALA A 71 1.98 11.82 -6.31
CA ALA A 71 1.71 13.25 -6.51
C ALA A 71 3.01 14.07 -6.65
N VAL A 72 4.05 13.74 -5.88
CA VAL A 72 5.38 14.37 -5.99
C VAL A 72 6.02 14.06 -7.35
N LEU A 73 5.97 12.81 -7.77
CA LEU A 73 6.57 12.36 -9.03
C LEU A 73 5.83 12.90 -10.26
N ASP A 74 4.52 13.16 -10.17
CA ASP A 74 3.79 13.88 -11.23
C ASP A 74 4.34 15.31 -11.42
N LEU A 75 4.72 15.99 -10.33
CA LEU A 75 5.39 17.30 -10.42
C LEU A 75 6.82 17.19 -10.98
N VAL A 76 7.52 16.09 -10.73
CA VAL A 76 8.81 15.78 -11.38
C VAL A 76 8.60 15.54 -12.88
N ASP A 77 7.58 14.79 -13.28
CA ASP A 77 7.25 14.54 -14.68
C ASP A 77 6.88 15.84 -15.43
N GLN A 78 6.26 16.80 -14.72
CA GLN A 78 5.96 18.14 -15.25
C GLN A 78 7.17 19.08 -15.27
N GLY A 79 8.35 18.68 -14.80
CA GLY A 79 9.55 19.52 -14.69
C GLY A 79 9.47 20.61 -13.61
N LYS A 80 8.46 20.56 -12.71
CA LYS A 80 8.30 21.52 -11.59
C LYS A 80 9.18 21.17 -10.40
N LEU A 81 9.53 19.89 -10.24
CA LEU A 81 10.48 19.40 -9.24
C LEU A 81 11.57 18.58 -9.94
N SER A 82 12.70 18.39 -9.24
CA SER A 82 13.80 17.53 -9.71
C SER A 82 14.22 16.57 -8.60
N LEU A 83 14.44 15.29 -8.92
CA LEU A 83 14.91 14.31 -7.94
C LEU A 83 16.24 14.72 -7.30
N ASN A 84 17.11 15.43 -8.05
CA ASN A 84 18.41 15.88 -7.56
C ASN A 84 18.34 17.21 -6.78
N GLN A 85 17.14 17.87 -6.73
CA GLN A 85 17.04 19.12 -5.97
C GLN A 85 17.29 18.87 -4.49
N LYS A 86 17.99 19.83 -3.87
CA LYS A 86 18.28 19.81 -2.43
C LYS A 86 17.10 20.35 -1.64
N VAL A 87 16.83 19.70 -0.53
CA VAL A 87 15.73 19.99 0.38
C VAL A 87 16.30 20.01 1.79
N VAL A 88 16.17 21.15 2.46
CA VAL A 88 16.58 21.31 3.86
C VAL A 88 15.47 20.79 4.79
N LEU A 89 15.82 19.89 5.69
CA LEU A 89 15.00 19.48 6.83
C LEU A 89 15.53 20.16 8.09
N LYS A 90 14.80 21.15 8.59
CA LYS A 90 15.18 21.86 9.82
C LYS A 90 14.83 21.03 11.05
N GLU A 91 15.60 21.18 12.14
CA GLU A 91 15.30 20.53 13.42
C GLU A 91 13.86 20.80 13.86
N SER A 92 13.40 22.05 13.73
CA SER A 92 12.05 22.47 14.09
C SER A 92 10.92 21.82 13.28
N GLU A 93 11.24 21.17 12.15
CA GLU A 93 10.30 20.43 11.28
C GLU A 93 10.25 18.94 11.63
N LEU A 94 11.19 18.45 12.45
CA LEU A 94 11.28 17.02 12.78
C LEU A 94 10.42 16.69 14.00
N LEU A 95 9.39 15.90 13.81
CA LEU A 95 8.53 15.41 14.90
C LEU A 95 9.36 14.62 15.92
N PRO A 96 9.25 14.94 17.22
CA PRO A 96 10.16 14.36 18.22
C PRO A 96 9.90 12.89 18.54
N LYS A 97 8.64 12.44 18.49
CA LYS A 97 8.21 11.10 18.92
C LYS A 97 7.46 10.40 17.80
N THR A 98 8.15 10.14 16.68
CA THR A 98 7.57 9.48 15.51
C THR A 98 8.54 8.48 14.90
N TRP A 99 8.04 7.54 14.13
CA TRP A 99 8.88 6.68 13.34
C TRP A 99 9.59 7.50 12.25
N SER A 100 10.90 7.66 12.37
CA SER A 100 11.67 8.42 11.39
C SER A 100 13.15 8.01 11.36
N PRO A 101 13.52 7.10 10.45
CA PRO A 101 14.92 6.79 10.14
C PRO A 101 15.77 8.02 9.78
N ILE A 102 15.17 9.06 9.17
CA ILE A 102 15.84 10.34 8.94
C ILE A 102 16.28 10.95 10.28
N LYS A 103 15.36 11.04 11.24
CA LYS A 103 15.67 11.62 12.54
C LYS A 103 16.65 10.78 13.35
N GLU A 104 16.57 9.46 13.26
CA GLU A 104 17.54 8.56 13.90
C GLU A 104 18.95 8.79 13.40
N LYS A 105 19.10 8.98 12.07
CA LYS A 105 20.39 9.21 11.43
C LYS A 105 20.90 10.65 11.63
N TYR A 106 19.98 11.62 11.71
CA TYR A 106 20.28 13.06 11.79
C TYR A 106 19.49 13.70 12.92
N PRO A 107 19.85 13.42 14.19
CA PRO A 107 19.05 13.80 15.36
C PRO A 107 18.94 15.31 15.59
N THR A 108 19.91 16.09 15.13
CA THR A 108 19.95 17.55 15.26
C THR A 108 19.22 18.29 14.12
N GLY A 109 18.73 17.58 13.11
CA GLY A 109 18.13 18.24 11.93
C GLY A 109 19.12 19.12 11.16
N ASP A 110 18.62 20.17 10.54
CA ASP A 110 19.37 21.12 9.69
C ASP A 110 20.25 20.46 8.65
N ILE A 111 19.69 19.40 8.04
CA ILE A 111 20.33 18.60 7.01
C ILE A 111 19.77 18.93 5.63
N GLU A 112 20.61 18.73 4.63
CA GLU A 112 20.21 18.82 3.23
C GLU A 112 20.22 17.41 2.62
N LEU A 113 19.05 16.95 2.17
CA LEU A 113 18.86 15.71 1.41
C LEU A 113 18.37 16.04 0.00
N THR A 114 18.61 15.14 -0.95
CA THR A 114 17.94 15.23 -2.24
C THR A 114 16.47 14.84 -2.14
N LEU A 115 15.64 15.28 -3.07
CA LEU A 115 14.25 14.82 -3.15
C LEU A 115 14.19 13.29 -3.35
N ASP A 116 15.12 12.72 -4.12
CA ASP A 116 15.31 11.27 -4.28
C ASP A 116 15.45 10.56 -2.93
N GLU A 117 16.39 11.02 -2.08
CA GLU A 117 16.61 10.45 -0.75
C GLU A 117 15.37 10.55 0.13
N ILE A 118 14.64 11.68 0.10
CA ILE A 118 13.43 11.86 0.91
C ILE A 118 12.31 10.92 0.46
N ILE A 119 12.13 10.72 -0.86
CA ILE A 119 11.15 9.78 -1.39
C ILE A 119 11.50 8.35 -0.97
N ASP A 120 12.77 7.96 -1.07
CA ASP A 120 13.24 6.63 -0.64
C ASP A 120 12.98 6.40 0.85
N TYR A 121 13.39 7.32 1.73
CA TYR A 121 13.08 7.26 3.16
C TYR A 121 11.57 7.15 3.42
N THR A 122 10.77 7.94 2.71
CA THR A 122 9.31 8.00 2.92
C THR A 122 8.62 6.70 2.49
N VAL A 123 9.00 6.14 1.36
CA VAL A 123 8.33 4.96 0.79
C VAL A 123 8.94 3.66 1.29
N ALA A 124 10.25 3.46 1.14
CA ALA A 124 10.91 2.20 1.47
C ALA A 124 11.06 1.98 2.98
N LEU A 125 11.35 3.06 3.73
CA LEU A 125 11.55 3.01 5.18
C LEU A 125 10.38 3.58 5.98
N SER A 126 9.35 4.07 5.28
CA SER A 126 8.11 4.60 5.89
C SER A 126 8.33 5.81 6.80
N ASP A 127 9.32 6.67 6.51
CA ASP A 127 9.67 7.83 7.32
C ASP A 127 8.53 8.85 7.43
N ASN A 128 8.17 9.26 8.65
CA ASN A 128 7.08 10.19 8.90
C ASN A 128 7.49 11.66 8.68
N ASN A 129 8.72 12.02 9.05
CA ASN A 129 9.22 13.37 8.81
C ASN A 129 9.45 13.64 7.32
N GLY A 130 9.98 12.64 6.59
CA GLY A 130 10.07 12.69 5.13
C GLY A 130 8.70 12.85 4.48
N CYS A 131 7.68 12.12 4.98
CA CYS A 131 6.30 12.22 4.52
C CYS A 131 5.76 13.66 4.66
N ASP A 132 5.86 14.25 5.85
CA ASP A 132 5.34 15.60 6.09
C ASP A 132 6.15 16.66 5.33
N LYS A 133 7.45 16.44 5.12
CA LYS A 133 8.26 17.30 4.26
C LYS A 133 7.79 17.27 2.83
N LEU A 134 7.54 16.09 2.26
CA LEU A 134 6.98 15.95 0.91
C LEU A 134 5.62 16.65 0.78
N LEU A 135 4.71 16.41 1.73
CA LEU A 135 3.41 17.09 1.76
C LEU A 135 3.57 18.62 1.78
N LYS A 136 4.43 19.14 2.66
CA LYS A 136 4.70 20.59 2.75
C LYS A 136 5.20 21.16 1.42
N MET A 137 6.10 20.45 0.73
CA MET A 137 6.68 20.89 -0.55
C MET A 137 5.64 21.00 -1.67
N ILE A 138 4.64 20.14 -1.69
CA ILE A 138 3.64 20.09 -2.76
C ILE A 138 2.34 20.83 -2.43
N GLY A 139 2.23 21.49 -1.27
CA GLY A 139 1.03 22.25 -0.86
C GLY A 139 0.00 21.43 -0.08
N GLY A 140 0.44 20.35 0.60
CA GLY A 140 -0.35 19.60 1.58
C GLY A 140 -1.22 18.48 1.01
N THR A 141 -2.02 17.89 1.89
CA THR A 141 -2.88 16.73 1.60
C THR A 141 -3.90 16.98 0.49
N GLN A 142 -4.39 18.22 0.37
CA GLN A 142 -5.35 18.58 -0.69
C GLN A 142 -4.77 18.45 -2.10
N THR A 143 -3.46 18.68 -2.27
CA THR A 143 -2.79 18.49 -3.57
C THR A 143 -2.78 17.02 -3.95
N VAL A 144 -2.48 16.13 -2.99
CA VAL A 144 -2.53 14.68 -3.20
C VAL A 144 -3.95 14.23 -3.53
N GLN A 145 -4.96 14.71 -2.78
CA GLN A 145 -6.36 14.38 -3.04
C GLN A 145 -6.78 14.78 -4.46
N LYS A 146 -6.52 16.03 -4.86
CA LYS A 146 -6.83 16.52 -6.22
C LYS A 146 -6.12 15.73 -7.31
N PHE A 147 -4.85 15.36 -7.08
CA PHE A 147 -4.10 14.52 -8.01
C PHE A 147 -4.77 13.15 -8.16
N MET A 148 -5.10 12.46 -7.06
CA MET A 148 -5.78 11.16 -7.10
C MET A 148 -7.16 11.25 -7.79
N ASP A 149 -7.92 12.31 -7.50
CA ASP A 149 -9.22 12.57 -8.15
C ASP A 149 -9.06 12.75 -9.67
N SER A 150 -8.03 13.48 -10.10
CA SER A 150 -7.71 13.70 -11.52
C SER A 150 -7.34 12.43 -12.28
N LYS A 151 -6.75 11.45 -11.56
CA LYS A 151 -6.44 10.11 -12.09
C LYS A 151 -7.63 9.14 -12.00
N GLY A 152 -8.79 9.62 -11.53
CA GLY A 152 -10.01 8.82 -11.41
C GLY A 152 -10.01 7.82 -10.26
N VAL A 153 -9.12 7.97 -9.27
CA VAL A 153 -9.07 7.12 -8.08
C VAL A 153 -10.29 7.40 -7.20
N LYS A 154 -11.10 6.37 -6.97
CA LYS A 154 -12.29 6.43 -6.12
C LYS A 154 -12.08 5.63 -4.84
N GLY A 155 -12.80 5.97 -3.75
CA GLY A 155 -12.67 5.25 -2.48
C GLY A 155 -11.34 5.47 -1.76
N PHE A 156 -10.70 6.63 -1.99
CA PHE A 156 -9.51 7.11 -1.31
C PHE A 156 -9.77 8.51 -0.75
N GLN A 157 -9.29 8.76 0.47
CA GLN A 157 -9.29 10.08 1.10
C GLN A 157 -8.01 10.30 1.89
N ILE A 158 -7.42 11.50 1.73
CA ILE A 158 -6.33 12.02 2.55
C ILE A 158 -6.71 13.42 3.05
N LYS A 159 -6.72 13.61 4.37
CA LYS A 159 -7.10 14.88 5.03
C LYS A 159 -6.05 15.40 5.98
N VAL A 160 -5.26 14.51 6.58
CA VAL A 160 -4.31 14.85 7.65
C VAL A 160 -2.92 14.33 7.30
N ASN A 161 -1.90 15.03 7.79
CA ASN A 161 -0.51 14.62 7.69
C ASN A 161 -0.10 13.79 8.93
N GLU A 162 1.19 13.42 9.04
CA GLU A 162 1.68 12.62 10.17
C GLU A 162 1.61 13.38 11.49
N ASP A 163 1.96 14.69 11.53
CA ASP A 163 1.86 15.53 12.72
C ASP A 163 0.43 15.57 13.26
N GLU A 164 -0.55 15.78 12.38
CA GLU A 164 -1.97 15.80 12.76
C GLU A 164 -2.47 14.44 13.27
N MET A 165 -1.97 13.33 12.69
CA MET A 165 -2.30 11.97 13.15
C MET A 165 -1.73 11.69 14.55
N HIS A 166 -0.58 12.28 14.91
CA HIS A 166 0.03 12.12 16.23
C HIS A 166 -0.67 12.92 17.32
N LYS A 167 -1.31 14.05 16.99
CA LYS A 167 -2.03 14.88 17.97
C LYS A 167 -3.25 14.19 18.58
N ASP A 168 -3.96 13.38 17.80
CA ASP A 168 -5.08 12.57 18.25
C ASP A 168 -5.13 11.29 17.40
N TRP A 169 -5.06 10.14 18.05
CA TRP A 169 -5.10 8.84 17.38
C TRP A 169 -6.36 8.64 16.49
N LYS A 170 -7.48 9.29 16.84
CA LYS A 170 -8.72 9.27 16.02
C LYS A 170 -8.54 9.94 14.66
N ASN A 171 -7.55 10.83 14.52
CA ASN A 171 -7.24 11.45 13.24
C ASN A 171 -6.80 10.43 12.18
N GLN A 172 -6.29 9.27 12.58
CA GLN A 172 -5.92 8.20 11.66
C GLN A 172 -7.07 7.72 10.77
N TYR A 173 -8.31 7.81 11.25
CA TYR A 173 -9.50 7.47 10.48
C TYR A 173 -9.87 8.50 9.39
N LYS A 174 -9.24 9.68 9.41
CA LYS A 174 -9.47 10.71 8.39
C LYS A 174 -8.78 10.40 7.07
N ASN A 175 -7.75 9.55 7.10
CA ASN A 175 -7.06 9.04 5.91
C ASN A 175 -7.49 7.57 5.71
N TYR A 176 -8.23 7.31 4.64
CA TYR A 176 -8.71 5.95 4.37
C TYR A 176 -8.62 5.59 2.89
N SER A 177 -8.66 4.31 2.62
CA SER A 177 -8.89 3.76 1.28
C SER A 177 -9.72 2.49 1.36
N THR A 178 -10.36 2.14 0.23
CA THR A 178 -10.89 0.80 0.04
C THR A 178 -9.81 -0.09 -0.56
N THR A 179 -9.73 -1.36 -0.19
CA THR A 179 -8.74 -2.29 -0.78
C THR A 179 -8.94 -2.44 -2.29
N LYS A 180 -10.18 -2.35 -2.77
CA LYS A 180 -10.51 -2.32 -4.20
C LYS A 180 -9.90 -1.12 -4.93
N SER A 181 -9.95 0.07 -4.32
CA SER A 181 -9.30 1.27 -4.83
C SER A 181 -7.80 1.05 -4.97
N VAL A 182 -7.19 0.51 -3.92
CA VAL A 182 -5.74 0.26 -3.87
C VAL A 182 -5.28 -0.64 -5.01
N VAL A 183 -5.87 -1.82 -5.20
CA VAL A 183 -5.43 -2.75 -6.27
C VAL A 183 -5.71 -2.19 -7.67
N THR A 184 -6.78 -1.39 -7.82
CA THR A 184 -7.09 -0.70 -9.09
C THR A 184 -6.04 0.37 -9.40
N LEU A 185 -5.63 1.15 -8.39
CA LEU A 185 -4.57 2.14 -8.52
C LEU A 185 -3.23 1.48 -8.85
N LEU A 186 -2.86 0.39 -8.16
CA LEU A 186 -1.62 -0.35 -8.42
C LEU A 186 -1.56 -0.89 -9.86
N LYS A 187 -2.67 -1.45 -10.38
CA LYS A 187 -2.76 -1.86 -11.79
C LYS A 187 -2.60 -0.69 -12.75
N SER A 188 -3.22 0.45 -12.45
CA SER A 188 -3.11 1.65 -13.29
C SER A 188 -1.71 2.25 -13.24
N PHE A 189 -1.04 2.16 -12.09
CA PHE A 189 0.34 2.58 -11.89
C PHE A 189 1.31 1.69 -12.72
N ASP A 190 1.21 0.39 -12.59
CA ASP A 190 2.02 -0.57 -13.36
C ASP A 190 1.86 -0.38 -14.87
N ALA A 191 0.63 -0.10 -15.33
CA ALA A 191 0.32 0.19 -16.72
C ALA A 191 0.77 1.60 -17.20
N GLY A 192 1.50 2.38 -16.39
CA GLY A 192 1.98 3.72 -16.74
C GLY A 192 0.87 4.78 -16.92
N LYS A 193 -0.33 4.56 -16.35
CA LYS A 193 -1.46 5.49 -16.50
C LYS A 193 -1.49 6.57 -15.41
N ILE A 194 -0.68 6.43 -14.37
CA ILE A 194 -0.60 7.37 -13.24
C ILE A 194 0.54 8.35 -13.43
N LEU A 195 1.73 7.87 -13.81
CA LEU A 195 2.98 8.61 -13.98
C LEU A 195 3.61 8.33 -15.34
N SER A 196 4.65 9.09 -15.71
CA SER A 196 5.52 8.72 -16.83
C SER A 196 6.17 7.35 -16.59
N LYS A 197 6.62 6.69 -17.67
CA LYS A 197 7.35 5.41 -17.53
C LYS A 197 8.56 5.54 -16.60
N LYS A 198 9.32 6.64 -16.72
CA LYS A 198 10.52 6.89 -15.90
C LYS A 198 10.17 6.96 -14.40
N SER A 199 9.14 7.70 -14.04
CA SER A 199 8.70 7.85 -12.65
C SER A 199 7.99 6.58 -12.13
N THR A 200 7.31 5.83 -13.00
CA THR A 200 6.74 4.51 -12.66
C THR A 200 7.85 3.52 -12.32
N ASP A 201 8.86 3.37 -13.19
CA ASP A 201 9.99 2.46 -12.97
C ASP A 201 10.78 2.86 -11.70
N TYR A 202 10.97 4.16 -11.49
CA TYR A 202 11.63 4.70 -10.30
C TYR A 202 10.90 4.33 -9.01
N LEU A 203 9.59 4.60 -8.91
CA LEU A 203 8.81 4.30 -7.70
C LEU A 203 8.64 2.79 -7.50
N MET A 204 8.50 2.02 -8.59
CA MET A 204 8.49 0.55 -8.54
C MET A 204 9.78 0.01 -7.90
N LYS A 205 10.95 0.54 -8.30
CA LYS A 205 12.25 0.16 -7.72
C LYS A 205 12.31 0.45 -6.22
N ILE A 206 11.83 1.61 -5.78
CA ILE A 206 11.78 1.96 -4.34
C ILE A 206 10.86 1.00 -3.59
N MET A 207 9.67 0.70 -4.11
CA MET A 207 8.73 -0.23 -3.49
C MET A 207 9.28 -1.67 -3.42
N LEU A 208 10.04 -2.13 -4.41
CA LEU A 208 10.78 -3.41 -4.36
C LEU A 208 11.86 -3.41 -3.29
N GLY A 209 12.39 -2.25 -2.94
CA GLY A 209 13.39 -2.04 -1.88
C GLY A 209 12.80 -1.87 -0.48
N THR A 210 11.48 -1.94 -0.29
CA THR A 210 10.82 -1.76 1.01
C THR A 210 11.41 -2.68 2.08
N LYS A 211 11.71 -2.09 3.25
CA LYS A 211 12.31 -2.79 4.40
C LYS A 211 11.36 -2.98 5.57
N THR A 212 10.18 -2.35 5.51
CA THR A 212 9.17 -2.47 6.56
C THR A 212 8.21 -3.63 6.28
N GLY A 213 7.69 -4.28 7.33
CA GLY A 213 6.66 -5.32 7.22
C GLY A 213 7.09 -6.60 6.49
N MET A 214 8.35 -7.01 6.66
CA MET A 214 8.85 -8.27 6.11
C MET A 214 8.12 -9.50 6.66
N ASN A 215 7.35 -9.33 7.75
CA ASN A 215 6.46 -10.31 8.37
C ASN A 215 5.00 -10.22 7.86
N LYS A 216 4.76 -9.57 6.71
CA LYS A 216 3.43 -9.40 6.10
C LYS A 216 3.35 -10.07 4.72
N LEU A 217 3.04 -9.34 3.65
CA LEU A 217 2.83 -9.93 2.31
C LEU A 217 3.98 -10.82 1.85
N VAL A 218 5.22 -10.49 2.18
CA VAL A 218 6.42 -11.17 1.68
C VAL A 218 6.81 -12.42 2.47
N GLU A 219 6.37 -12.54 3.74
CA GLU A 219 6.91 -13.49 4.71
C GLU A 219 6.87 -14.95 4.25
N GLN A 220 5.73 -15.41 3.72
CA GLN A 220 5.51 -16.81 3.34
C GLN A 220 5.67 -17.05 1.83
N LEU A 221 6.01 -16.02 1.05
CA LEU A 221 6.27 -16.21 -0.37
C LEU A 221 7.63 -16.88 -0.59
N PRO A 222 7.83 -17.57 -1.71
CA PRO A 222 9.13 -18.16 -2.04
C PRO A 222 10.23 -17.09 -1.96
N LYS A 223 11.40 -17.49 -1.46
CA LYS A 223 12.56 -16.61 -1.33
C LYS A 223 12.87 -15.92 -2.68
N ASN A 224 13.14 -14.62 -2.62
CA ASN A 224 13.41 -13.77 -3.80
C ASN A 224 12.19 -13.50 -4.70
N THR A 225 10.96 -13.81 -4.28
CA THR A 225 9.77 -13.31 -5.01
C THR A 225 9.79 -11.78 -5.03
N PRO A 226 9.76 -11.13 -6.20
CA PRO A 226 9.72 -9.67 -6.25
C PRO A 226 8.34 -9.18 -5.80
N VAL A 227 8.33 -8.38 -4.72
CA VAL A 227 7.12 -7.74 -4.19
C VAL A 227 7.40 -6.25 -4.03
N ALA A 228 6.81 -5.44 -4.90
CA ALA A 228 6.81 -3.98 -4.75
C ALA A 228 5.67 -3.61 -3.80
N HIS A 229 5.98 -3.26 -2.54
CA HIS A 229 4.94 -3.11 -1.53
C HIS A 229 5.10 -1.85 -0.65
N LYS A 230 4.00 -1.47 0.02
CA LYS A 230 3.96 -0.40 1.02
C LYS A 230 3.07 -0.81 2.18
N THR A 231 3.65 -0.78 3.37
CA THR A 231 2.98 -1.08 4.64
C THR A 231 2.37 0.14 5.30
N GLY A 232 1.43 -0.11 6.23
CA GLY A 232 0.91 0.90 7.15
C GLY A 232 0.58 0.24 8.49
N ALA A 233 1.02 0.84 9.59
CA ALA A 233 0.79 0.35 10.94
C ALA A 233 0.54 1.50 11.91
N SER A 234 -0.39 1.32 12.86
CA SER A 234 -0.68 2.31 13.90
C SER A 234 0.11 2.08 15.19
N GLY A 235 0.61 0.87 15.38
CA GLY A 235 0.92 0.39 16.71
C GLY A 235 -0.36 0.11 17.53
N LYS A 236 -0.19 -0.28 18.78
CA LYS A 236 -1.26 -0.64 19.71
C LYS A 236 -1.49 0.50 20.72
N TYR A 237 -2.75 0.82 20.96
CA TYR A 237 -3.16 1.84 21.94
C TYR A 237 -3.54 1.22 23.29
N ASP A 238 -3.71 2.07 24.34
CA ASP A 238 -3.96 1.64 25.71
C ASP A 238 -5.21 0.77 25.89
N ASN A 239 -6.18 0.88 24.99
CA ASN A 239 -7.37 0.03 24.96
C ASN A 239 -7.20 -1.26 24.15
N ASP A 240 -5.98 -1.70 23.94
CA ASP A 240 -5.61 -2.86 23.11
C ASP A 240 -6.00 -2.73 21.62
N LEU A 241 -6.38 -1.55 21.17
CA LEU A 241 -6.79 -1.31 19.80
C LEU A 241 -5.60 -1.07 18.88
N THR A 242 -5.47 -1.87 17.83
CA THR A 242 -4.70 -1.59 16.63
C THR A 242 -5.63 -0.98 15.59
N VAL A 243 -5.49 0.32 15.29
CA VAL A 243 -6.33 1.00 14.29
C VAL A 243 -6.13 0.39 12.92
N ALA A 244 -4.88 0.13 12.56
CA ALA A 244 -4.56 -0.55 11.31
C ALA A 244 -3.23 -1.28 11.35
N GLU A 245 -3.22 -2.45 10.70
CA GLU A 245 -2.06 -3.23 10.29
C GLU A 245 -2.29 -3.64 8.84
N ASN A 246 -1.61 -2.96 7.91
CA ASN A 246 -1.92 -3.03 6.49
C ASN A 246 -0.68 -3.39 5.67
N ASP A 247 -0.92 -4.02 4.52
CA ASP A 247 0.07 -4.09 3.46
C ASP A 247 -0.63 -4.12 2.09
N MET A 248 0.01 -3.52 1.08
CA MET A 248 -0.43 -3.54 -0.30
C MET A 248 0.76 -3.65 -1.25
N GLY A 249 0.60 -4.34 -2.36
CA GLY A 249 1.72 -4.46 -3.29
C GLY A 249 1.38 -5.08 -4.63
N ILE A 250 2.38 -5.05 -5.51
CA ILE A 250 2.42 -5.75 -6.78
C ILE A 250 3.39 -6.91 -6.63
N VAL A 251 2.91 -8.11 -6.91
CA VAL A 251 3.71 -9.35 -6.83
C VAL A 251 3.99 -9.82 -8.25
N THR A 252 5.27 -10.12 -8.53
CA THR A 252 5.69 -10.69 -9.81
C THR A 252 5.77 -12.21 -9.69
N LEU A 253 5.05 -12.90 -10.56
CA LEU A 253 5.03 -14.36 -10.64
C LEU A 253 6.25 -14.89 -11.41
N PRO A 254 6.62 -16.19 -11.25
CA PRO A 254 7.75 -16.78 -11.96
C PRO A 254 7.63 -16.75 -13.50
N ASN A 255 6.39 -16.68 -14.02
CA ASN A 255 6.11 -16.56 -15.45
C ASN A 255 6.12 -15.09 -15.94
N GLY A 256 6.55 -14.12 -15.11
CA GLY A 256 6.60 -12.71 -15.44
C GLY A 256 5.27 -11.96 -15.36
N LYS A 257 4.15 -12.63 -15.05
CA LYS A 257 2.86 -11.98 -14.86
C LYS A 257 2.78 -11.29 -13.49
N HIS A 258 1.87 -10.33 -13.37
CA HIS A 258 1.69 -9.57 -12.14
C HIS A 258 0.28 -9.71 -11.55
N TYR A 259 0.20 -9.59 -10.24
CA TYR A 259 -1.05 -9.27 -9.57
C TYR A 259 -0.85 -8.21 -8.50
N ALA A 260 -1.87 -7.37 -8.29
CA ALA A 260 -1.95 -6.51 -7.12
C ALA A 260 -2.71 -7.22 -6.00
N ILE A 261 -2.25 -7.01 -4.77
CA ILE A 261 -2.91 -7.46 -3.54
C ILE A 261 -2.94 -6.32 -2.52
N ALA A 262 -4.05 -6.19 -1.81
CA ALA A 262 -4.17 -5.34 -0.64
C ALA A 262 -4.85 -6.13 0.48
N VAL A 263 -4.23 -6.18 1.65
CA VAL A 263 -4.77 -6.78 2.86
C VAL A 263 -4.69 -5.76 3.97
N PHE A 264 -5.84 -5.28 4.41
CA PHE A 264 -5.98 -4.27 5.46
C PHE A 264 -6.67 -4.88 6.67
N VAL A 265 -5.95 -4.98 7.78
CA VAL A 265 -6.44 -5.45 9.07
C VAL A 265 -6.64 -4.22 9.96
N ASN A 266 -7.89 -3.87 10.24
CA ASN A 266 -8.24 -2.65 10.93
C ASN A 266 -9.14 -2.92 12.15
N ASN A 267 -9.11 -1.98 13.09
CA ASN A 267 -9.89 -2.07 14.34
C ASN A 267 -9.69 -3.44 15.02
N SER A 268 -8.43 -3.84 15.14
CA SER A 268 -8.07 -5.16 15.69
C SER A 268 -7.75 -5.05 17.17
N THR A 269 -8.24 -6.02 17.94
CA THR A 269 -7.80 -6.27 19.33
C THR A 269 -6.95 -7.56 19.44
N GLU A 270 -6.57 -8.10 18.29
CA GLU A 270 -5.59 -9.20 18.21
C GLU A 270 -4.17 -8.69 18.48
N THR A 271 -3.23 -9.59 18.68
CA THR A 271 -1.80 -9.23 18.77
C THR A 271 -1.25 -8.83 17.41
N ASP A 272 -0.15 -8.06 17.40
CA ASP A 272 0.54 -7.69 16.16
C ASP A 272 0.99 -8.92 15.37
N VAL A 273 1.44 -9.97 16.07
CA VAL A 273 1.80 -11.26 15.45
C VAL A 273 0.61 -11.87 14.71
N VAL A 274 -0.58 -11.86 15.32
CA VAL A 274 -1.81 -12.39 14.69
C VAL A 274 -2.24 -11.52 13.51
N ASN A 275 -2.15 -10.18 13.63
CA ASN A 275 -2.49 -9.25 12.56
C ASN A 275 -1.57 -9.45 11.34
N CYS A 276 -0.25 -9.48 11.55
CA CYS A 276 0.72 -9.71 10.48
C CYS A 276 0.56 -11.12 9.87
N LYS A 277 0.30 -12.13 10.71
CA LYS A 277 0.06 -13.49 10.23
C LYS A 277 -1.16 -13.60 9.33
N MET A 278 -2.27 -12.91 9.62
CA MET A 278 -3.42 -12.88 8.71
C MET A 278 -3.02 -12.36 7.33
N ILE A 279 -2.18 -11.32 7.27
CA ILE A 279 -1.71 -10.74 6.01
C ILE A 279 -0.84 -11.75 5.25
N SER A 280 0.12 -12.37 5.92
CA SER A 280 1.04 -13.33 5.29
C SER A 280 0.35 -14.61 4.84
N ASP A 281 -0.58 -15.16 5.64
CA ASP A 281 -1.36 -16.35 5.28
C ASP A 281 -2.24 -16.08 4.04
N ILE A 282 -2.90 -14.92 3.99
CA ILE A 282 -3.72 -14.51 2.83
C ILE A 282 -2.82 -14.35 1.59
N SER A 283 -1.67 -13.69 1.73
CA SER A 283 -0.70 -13.54 0.64
C SER A 283 -0.26 -14.89 0.08
N LYS A 284 0.08 -15.85 0.97
CA LYS A 284 0.48 -17.20 0.57
C LYS A 284 -0.62 -17.95 -0.19
N ILE A 285 -1.86 -17.87 0.28
CA ILE A 285 -3.00 -18.52 -0.39
C ILE A 285 -3.24 -17.93 -1.77
N VAL A 286 -3.09 -16.60 -1.92
CA VAL A 286 -3.22 -15.92 -3.23
C VAL A 286 -2.07 -16.32 -4.15
N TRP A 287 -0.83 -16.37 -3.64
CA TRP A 287 0.31 -16.87 -4.40
C TRP A 287 0.07 -18.29 -4.92
N ASP A 288 -0.36 -19.20 -4.06
CA ASP A 288 -0.63 -20.59 -4.43
C ASP A 288 -1.78 -20.71 -5.47
N TYR A 289 -2.70 -19.75 -5.46
CA TYR A 289 -3.75 -19.69 -6.48
C TYR A 289 -3.20 -19.39 -7.87
N PHE A 290 -2.26 -18.44 -7.99
CA PHE A 290 -1.67 -18.03 -9.27
C PHE A 290 -0.56 -18.95 -9.77
N ASN A 291 0.00 -19.81 -8.93
CA ASN A 291 1.10 -20.73 -9.27
C ASN A 291 0.66 -22.21 -9.39
N LYS A 292 -0.58 -22.44 -9.74
CA LYS A 292 -1.10 -23.78 -10.02
C LYS A 292 -0.77 -24.25 -11.42
#